data_32e64e67cfa539046ee813dce0fb5b4c
#
_entry.id   32e64e67cfa539046ee813dce0fb5b4c
#
_cell.length_a   1.000
_cell.length_b   1.000
_cell.length_c   1.000
_cell.angle_alpha   90.00
_cell.angle_beta   90.00
_cell.angle_gamma   90.00
#
_symmetry.space_group_name_H-M   'P 1'
#
loop_
_entity.id
_entity.type
_entity.pdbx_description
1 polymer ?
#
loop_
_entity_poly.entity_id
_entity_poly.type
_entity_poly.pdbx_seq_one_letter_code
_entity_poly.pdbx_strand_id
1 'polypeptide(L)'
;MSDKDHDYGSLVCIYAQILPRIREAAKKLGYAIAIHGTLTRDLDILAVPWVKEAVEPMVLVNMIADVVGGYVIGDRTDERGYVSDHPTEQPHGRMSWNICWGGKAFIDLSVMPPTNMTALVTQ
;
A
#
# COMPACT_ATOMS: atom_id res chain seq x y z
N MET A 1 28.74 12.52 7.43
CA MET A 1 27.36 11.98 7.45
C MET A 1 27.18 10.99 6.34
N SER A 2 26.54 9.88 6.62
CA SER A 2 26.24 8.92 5.58
C SER A 2 25.04 9.38 4.74
N ASP A 3 25.06 9.07 3.46
CA ASP A 3 23.93 9.35 2.57
C ASP A 3 22.64 8.73 3.09
N LYS A 4 22.80 7.62 3.77
CA LYS A 4 21.72 6.85 4.35
C LYS A 4 20.89 7.66 5.35
N ASP A 5 21.56 8.34 6.29
CA ASP A 5 20.85 9.14 7.30
C ASP A 5 20.19 10.36 6.67
N HIS A 6 20.86 10.97 5.72
CA HIS A 6 20.33 12.11 5.00
C HIS A 6 19.06 11.75 4.22
N ASP A 7 19.11 10.61 3.53
CA ASP A 7 17.98 10.14 2.71
C ASP A 7 16.74 9.83 3.55
N TYR A 8 16.91 9.24 4.72
CA TYR A 8 15.79 8.92 5.59
C TYR A 8 15.08 10.16 6.10
N GLY A 9 15.83 11.20 6.42
CA GLY A 9 15.22 12.46 6.80
C GLY A 9 14.35 13.05 5.69
N SER A 10 14.82 12.97 4.45
CA SER A 10 14.06 13.42 3.28
C SER A 10 12.83 12.59 3.08
N LEU A 11 12.90 11.27 3.29
CA LEU A 11 11.77 10.37 3.10
C LEU A 11 10.62 10.69 4.05
N VAL A 12 10.90 11.01 5.30
CA VAL A 12 9.85 11.38 6.25
C VAL A 12 9.03 12.55 5.72
N CYS A 13 9.68 13.57 5.19
CA CYS A 13 9.01 14.74 4.63
C CYS A 13 8.18 14.37 3.40
N ILE A 14 8.73 13.54 2.53
CA ILE A 14 8.05 13.11 1.31
C ILE A 14 6.80 12.31 1.66
N TYR A 15 6.91 11.39 2.60
CA TYR A 15 5.78 10.57 3.02
C TYR A 15 4.66 11.43 3.63
N ALA A 16 5.04 12.40 4.45
CA ALA A 16 4.05 13.30 5.05
C ALA A 16 3.30 14.10 3.99
N GLN A 17 3.98 14.49 2.92
CA GLN A 17 3.35 15.26 1.85
C GLN A 17 2.43 14.43 0.96
N ILE A 18 2.77 13.18 0.70
CA ILE A 18 1.99 12.35 -0.21
C ILE A 18 0.77 11.71 0.48
N LEU A 19 0.82 11.56 1.79
CA LEU A 19 -0.20 10.83 2.53
C LEU A 19 -1.63 11.37 2.35
N PRO A 20 -1.87 12.69 2.39
CA PRO A 20 -3.24 13.18 2.15
C PRO A 20 -3.80 12.78 0.80
N ARG A 21 -2.97 12.72 -0.22
CA ARG A 21 -3.39 12.31 -1.56
C ARG A 21 -3.73 10.83 -1.60
N ILE A 22 -2.94 10.02 -0.91
CA ILE A 22 -3.22 8.58 -0.79
C ILE A 22 -4.56 8.39 -0.06
N ARG A 23 -4.77 9.09 1.03
CA ARG A 23 -6.01 8.98 1.80
C ARG A 23 -7.23 9.37 0.99
N GLU A 24 -7.13 10.44 0.23
CA GLU A 24 -8.25 10.89 -0.59
C GLU A 24 -8.58 9.87 -1.68
N ALA A 25 -7.58 9.33 -2.35
CA ALA A 25 -7.78 8.32 -3.37
C ALA A 25 -8.39 7.05 -2.77
N ALA A 26 -7.88 6.61 -1.63
CA ALA A 26 -8.40 5.42 -0.96
C ALA A 26 -9.85 5.61 -0.52
N LYS A 27 -10.18 6.79 -0.02
CA LYS A 27 -11.54 7.10 0.40
C LYS A 27 -12.53 6.96 -0.75
N LYS A 28 -12.17 7.42 -1.92
CA LYS A 28 -13.02 7.30 -3.12
C LYS A 28 -13.27 5.84 -3.49
N LEU A 29 -12.34 4.96 -3.15
CA LEU A 29 -12.45 3.55 -3.44
C LEU A 29 -13.02 2.74 -2.27
N GLY A 30 -13.39 3.42 -1.20
CA GLY A 30 -14.07 2.80 -0.07
C GLY A 30 -13.16 2.35 1.06
N TYR A 31 -11.92 2.84 1.12
CA TYR A 31 -10.95 2.41 2.13
C TYR A 31 -10.51 3.55 3.04
N ALA A 32 -10.31 3.22 4.30
CA ALA A 32 -9.64 4.09 5.26
C ALA A 32 -8.18 3.69 5.34
N ILE A 33 -7.31 4.67 5.52
CA ILE A 33 -5.87 4.45 5.60
C ILE A 33 -5.39 4.76 7.01
N ALA A 34 -4.63 3.84 7.59
CA ALA A 34 -3.94 4.05 8.85
C ALA A 34 -2.43 3.92 8.61
N ILE A 35 -1.67 4.70 9.35
CA ILE A 35 -0.21 4.66 9.28
C ILE A 35 0.31 3.84 10.46
N HIS A 36 1.32 3.04 10.22
CA HIS A 36 2.06 2.40 11.29
C HIS A 36 3.57 2.50 11.00
N GLY A 37 4.40 2.08 11.97
CA GLY A 37 5.83 2.18 11.80
C GLY A 37 6.34 3.60 12.03
N THR A 38 7.59 3.85 11.65
CA THR A 38 8.32 5.07 11.99
C THR A 38 8.40 6.09 10.85
N LEU A 39 8.02 5.72 9.65
CA LEU A 39 8.14 6.56 8.45
C LEU A 39 9.59 6.89 8.08
N THR A 40 10.56 6.21 8.68
CA THR A 40 11.96 6.56 8.45
C THR A 40 12.52 5.93 7.18
N ARG A 41 12.06 4.74 6.82
CA ARG A 41 12.50 4.03 5.62
C ARG A 41 11.37 3.83 4.65
N ASP A 42 10.32 3.18 5.12
CA ASP A 42 9.16 2.85 4.33
C ASP A 42 7.97 3.60 4.87
N LEU A 43 7.02 3.87 4.00
CA LEU A 43 5.71 4.32 4.43
C LEU A 43 4.85 3.07 4.65
N ASP A 44 4.68 2.70 5.91
CA ASP A 44 3.88 1.53 6.27
C ASP A 44 2.44 1.96 6.47
N ILE A 45 1.55 1.49 5.61
CA ILE A 45 0.14 1.84 5.71
C ILE A 45 -0.73 0.60 5.66
N LEU A 46 -1.85 0.70 6.34
CA LEU A 46 -2.88 -0.32 6.36
C LEU A 46 -4.15 0.28 5.77
N ALA A 47 -4.69 -0.38 4.77
CA ALA A 47 -5.95 0.00 4.16
C ALA A 47 -7.05 -0.93 4.67
N VAL A 48 -8.11 -0.35 5.20
CA VAL A 48 -9.24 -1.10 5.75
C VAL A 48 -10.48 -0.74 4.97
N PRO A 49 -11.22 -1.70 4.41
CA PRO A 49 -12.48 -1.39 3.74
C PRO A 49 -13.42 -0.76 4.75
N TRP A 50 -13.90 0.42 4.42
CA TRP A 50 -14.69 1.23 5.35
C TRP A 50 -16.16 1.29 4.95
N VAL A 51 -16.46 1.01 3.70
CA VAL A 51 -17.83 0.97 3.20
C VAL A 51 -18.07 -0.38 2.53
N LYS A 52 -19.32 -0.73 2.42
CA LYS A 52 -19.76 -1.99 1.85
C LYS A 52 -19.33 -2.15 0.38
N GLU A 53 -19.24 -1.05 -0.33
CA GLU A 53 -18.91 -1.01 -1.75
C GLU A 53 -17.41 -0.85 -2.01
N ALA A 54 -16.57 -1.09 -1.01
CA ALA A 54 -15.12 -1.00 -1.21
C ALA A 54 -14.67 -1.88 -2.37
N VAL A 55 -13.80 -1.33 -3.22
CA VAL A 55 -13.32 -2.05 -4.41
C VAL A 55 -12.39 -3.19 -4.02
N GLU A 56 -12.12 -4.08 -4.96
CA GLU A 56 -11.15 -5.14 -4.77
C GLU A 56 -9.77 -4.56 -4.46
N PRO A 57 -8.97 -5.24 -3.61
CA PRO A 57 -7.67 -4.72 -3.21
C PRO A 57 -6.76 -4.30 -4.35
N MET A 58 -6.72 -5.05 -5.45
CA MET A 58 -5.84 -4.71 -6.57
C MET A 58 -6.17 -3.36 -7.21
N VAL A 59 -7.46 -2.99 -7.22
CA VAL A 59 -7.88 -1.68 -7.74
C VAL A 59 -7.30 -0.57 -6.86
N LEU A 60 -7.36 -0.76 -5.54
CA LEU A 60 -6.78 0.19 -4.61
C LEU A 60 -5.26 0.28 -4.76
N VAL A 61 -4.58 -0.86 -4.84
CA VAL A 61 -3.13 -0.91 -4.96
C VAL A 61 -2.66 -0.15 -6.20
N ASN A 62 -3.32 -0.40 -7.32
CA ASN A 62 -2.97 0.29 -8.57
C ASN A 62 -3.24 1.78 -8.49
N MET A 63 -4.32 2.18 -7.85
CA MET A 63 -4.64 3.60 -7.67
C MET A 63 -3.57 4.29 -6.83
N ILE A 64 -3.13 3.67 -5.74
CA ILE A 64 -2.10 4.24 -4.89
C ILE A 64 -0.79 4.36 -5.66
N ALA A 65 -0.42 3.33 -6.42
CA ALA A 65 0.78 3.39 -7.25
C ALA A 65 0.72 4.57 -8.23
N ASP A 66 -0.43 4.78 -8.88
CA ASP A 66 -0.62 5.91 -9.78
C ASP A 66 -0.51 7.25 -9.06
N VAL A 67 -1.10 7.36 -7.89
CA VAL A 67 -1.08 8.62 -7.12
C VAL A 67 0.34 9.03 -6.79
N VAL A 68 1.19 8.08 -6.44
CA VAL A 68 2.58 8.38 -6.09
C VAL A 68 3.51 8.38 -7.29
N GLY A 69 3.02 7.99 -8.45
CA GLY A 69 3.86 7.89 -9.64
C GLY A 69 4.83 6.72 -9.59
N GLY A 70 4.45 5.67 -8.88
CA GLY A 70 5.30 4.51 -8.68
C GLY A 70 4.78 3.25 -9.36
N TYR A 71 5.32 2.12 -8.94
CA TYR A 71 4.91 0.83 -9.47
C TYR A 71 4.92 -0.23 -8.39
N VAL A 72 4.09 -1.24 -8.56
CA VAL A 72 3.97 -2.34 -7.61
C VAL A 72 5.13 -3.31 -7.81
N ILE A 73 5.77 -3.69 -6.70
CA ILE A 73 6.82 -4.71 -6.71
C ILE A 73 6.20 -5.98 -6.15
N GLY A 74 6.21 -7.07 -6.93
CA GLY A 74 5.72 -8.35 -6.46
C GLY A 74 6.79 -9.09 -5.67
N ASP A 75 6.40 -10.24 -5.13
CA ASP A 75 7.30 -11.10 -4.38
C ASP A 75 8.39 -11.67 -5.26
N ARG A 76 8.13 -11.79 -6.53
CA ARG A 76 9.03 -12.41 -7.49
C ARG A 76 8.93 -11.70 -8.82
N THR A 77 10.04 -11.70 -9.52
CA THR A 77 10.04 -11.32 -10.92
C THR A 77 10.02 -12.60 -11.76
N ASP A 78 9.39 -12.54 -12.91
CA ASP A 78 9.46 -13.66 -13.85
C ASP A 78 10.83 -13.68 -14.55
N GLU A 79 11.02 -14.65 -15.43
CA GLU A 79 12.28 -14.84 -16.13
C GLU A 79 12.67 -13.65 -17.00
N ARG A 80 11.72 -12.80 -17.34
CA ARG A 80 11.95 -11.63 -18.17
C ARG A 80 12.15 -10.37 -17.34
N GLY A 81 12.11 -10.50 -16.01
CA GLY A 81 12.27 -9.36 -15.11
C GLY A 81 10.98 -8.61 -14.81
N TYR A 82 9.84 -9.11 -15.24
CA TYR A 82 8.57 -8.49 -14.88
C TYR A 82 8.22 -8.77 -13.45
N VAL A 83 7.70 -7.76 -12.79
CA VAL A 83 7.34 -7.85 -11.38
C VAL A 83 5.96 -8.50 -11.26
N SER A 84 5.89 -9.51 -10.39
CA SER A 84 4.62 -10.15 -10.09
C SER A 84 3.75 -9.22 -9.25
N ASP A 85 2.46 -9.22 -9.52
CA ASP A 85 1.49 -8.49 -8.72
C ASP A 85 0.91 -9.34 -7.58
N HIS A 86 1.50 -10.51 -7.33
CA HIS A 86 1.04 -11.37 -6.25
C HIS A 86 1.32 -10.72 -4.89
N PRO A 87 0.32 -10.65 -4.04
CA PRO A 87 0.53 -10.15 -2.68
C PRO A 87 1.20 -11.17 -1.80
N THR A 88 1.80 -10.69 -0.71
CA THR A 88 2.25 -11.54 0.37
C THR A 88 1.12 -11.68 1.38
N GLU A 89 0.79 -12.91 1.74
CA GLU A 89 -0.21 -13.18 2.75
C GLU A 89 0.31 -12.83 4.14
N GLN A 90 -0.53 -12.18 4.93
CA GLN A 90 -0.22 -11.74 6.28
C GLN A 90 -1.30 -12.23 7.24
N PRO A 91 -1.06 -12.20 8.56
CA PRO A 91 -2.07 -12.60 9.52
C PRO A 91 -3.41 -11.87 9.35
N HIS A 92 -4.48 -12.55 9.70
CA HIS A 92 -5.85 -12.04 9.69
C HIS A 92 -6.40 -11.72 8.32
N GLY A 93 -5.88 -12.41 7.30
CA GLY A 93 -6.42 -12.27 5.95
C GLY A 93 -5.97 -11.03 5.19
N ARG A 94 -5.16 -10.18 5.81
CA ARG A 94 -4.64 -9.03 5.08
C ARG A 94 -3.58 -9.50 4.09
N MET A 95 -3.44 -8.74 3.02
CA MET A 95 -2.43 -9.00 2.01
C MET A 95 -1.59 -7.76 1.83
N SER A 96 -0.30 -7.92 1.56
CA SER A 96 0.57 -6.78 1.42
C SER A 96 1.25 -6.73 0.07
N TRP A 97 1.48 -5.51 -0.37
CA TRP A 97 2.20 -5.19 -1.60
C TRP A 97 3.23 -4.13 -1.28
N ASN A 98 4.31 -4.15 -2.04
CA ASN A 98 5.30 -3.10 -1.98
C ASN A 98 5.16 -2.21 -3.22
N ILE A 99 5.17 -0.92 -3.01
CA ILE A 99 5.11 0.06 -4.09
C ILE A 99 6.40 0.87 -4.02
N CYS A 100 7.14 0.88 -5.12
CA CYS A 100 8.34 1.68 -5.25
C CYS A 100 8.01 2.92 -6.06
N TRP A 101 8.41 4.09 -5.57
CA TRP A 101 8.20 5.30 -6.35
C TRP A 101 9.50 6.01 -6.71
N GLY A 102 10.59 5.28 -6.65
CA GLY A 102 11.90 5.75 -7.06
C GLY A 102 12.89 5.78 -5.91
N GLY A 103 14.14 5.48 -6.24
CA GLY A 103 15.21 5.49 -5.25
C GLY A 103 14.94 4.60 -4.06
N LYS A 104 14.93 5.19 -2.88
CA LYS A 104 14.72 4.46 -1.63
C LYS A 104 13.32 4.62 -1.07
N ALA A 105 12.41 5.22 -1.83
CA ALA A 105 11.05 5.46 -1.35
C ALA A 105 10.16 4.26 -1.65
N PHE A 106 9.66 3.64 -0.59
CA PHE A 106 8.83 2.45 -0.69
C PHE A 106 7.58 2.61 0.16
N ILE A 107 6.48 2.09 -0.34
CA ILE A 107 5.26 1.97 0.44
C ILE A 107 5.02 0.49 0.70
N ASP A 108 4.92 0.12 1.97
CA ASP A 108 4.49 -1.20 2.39
C ASP A 108 3.00 -1.09 2.67
N LEU A 109 2.20 -1.54 1.72
CA LEU A 109 0.74 -1.41 1.77
C LEU A 109 0.12 -2.74 2.14
N SER A 110 -0.46 -2.80 3.33
CA SER A 110 -1.29 -3.93 3.74
C SER A 110 -2.75 -3.58 3.50
N VAL A 111 -3.49 -4.50 2.90
CA VAL A 111 -4.91 -4.30 2.60
C VAL A 111 -5.72 -5.41 3.25
N MET A 112 -6.69 -5.03 4.07
CA MET A 112 -7.70 -5.97 4.56
C MET A 112 -8.70 -6.19 3.43
N PRO A 113 -9.02 -7.45 3.09
CA PRO A 113 -9.97 -7.68 2.00
C PRO A 113 -11.38 -7.25 2.41
N PRO A 114 -12.19 -6.78 1.44
CA PRO A 114 -13.59 -6.53 1.72
C PRO A 114 -14.28 -7.80 2.19
N THR A 115 -15.12 -7.67 3.21
CA THR A 115 -15.84 -8.80 3.75
C THR A 115 -17.11 -9.05 2.95
N ASN A 116 -17.33 -10.31 2.57
CA ASN A 116 -18.57 -10.70 1.92
C ASN A 116 -19.62 -10.91 3.01
N MET A 117 -20.53 -9.96 3.14
CA MET A 117 -21.58 -10.03 4.16
C MET A 117 -22.51 -11.21 3.95
N THR A 118 -22.74 -11.60 2.70
CA THR A 118 -23.56 -12.78 2.40
C THR A 118 -22.92 -14.05 2.97
N ALA A 119 -21.62 -14.18 2.82
CA ALA A 119 -20.90 -15.34 3.37
C ALA A 119 -20.98 -15.37 4.90
N LEU A 120 -20.92 -14.21 5.55
CA LEU A 120 -21.05 -14.15 7.01
C LEU A 120 -22.44 -14.56 7.48
N VAL A 121 -23.48 -14.17 6.75
CA VAL A 121 -24.85 -14.49 7.12
C VAL A 121 -25.14 -15.98 6.94
N THR A 122 -24.54 -16.61 5.96
CA THR A 122 -24.79 -18.02 5.68
C THR A 122 -24.03 -18.98 6.57
N GLN A 123 -23.10 -18.47 7.34
CA GLN A 123 -22.38 -19.27 8.32
C GLN A 123 -23.14 -19.34 9.62
#